data_7de70840b8dd4e0e7c240fc930306b12
#
_entry.id   7de70840b8dd4e0e7c240fc930306b12
#
_cell.length_a   1.000
_cell.length_b   1.000
_cell.length_c   1.000
_cell.angle_alpha   90.00
_cell.angle_beta   90.00
_cell.angle_gamma   90.00
#
_symmetry.space_group_name_H-M   'P 1'
#
loop_
_entity.id
_entity.type
_entity.pdbx_description
1 polymer ?
#
loop_
_entity_poly.entity_id
_entity_poly.type
_entity_poly.pdbx_seq_one_letter_code
_entity_poly.pdbx_strand_id
1 'polypeptide(L)'
;MATEMLTDLLPQVTRGDAETAVAHDVLCLRTGIVNVLLVGEPGAGDREWVLVDAGIYGFTHRIMHEAQERFGDSRPACIVMTHGHFDHVGCLRELSEAWGVPIYAHRLELPYLTGRSAYPPPDPTVGGGLMALSSPLYPRGPFDYGERVRPLPDDGSVPGMPGWQWIHTPGHCPGHVSFWRPDDGVLIVGDAFVTTKQESLLAVLEQRPEIHGPPMYYTQDWDAARRSVQALADLQPEVAATGHGPPLRGAVMRAGLDLLARDFETLAVPRDGRYVRAPAIADERGTVSVPPPVHNRALLIGGVAALALGIIVGARMRRR
;
A
#
# COMPACT_ATOMS: atom_id res chain seq x y z
N MET A 1 30.13 6.24 0.95
CA MET A 1 30.46 6.72 -0.41
C MET A 1 29.46 6.27 -1.47
N ALA A 2 29.11 5.00 -1.62
CA ALA A 2 28.09 4.59 -2.66
C ALA A 2 26.66 5.07 -2.31
N THR A 3 26.29 5.12 -1.06
CA THR A 3 24.96 5.58 -0.59
C THR A 3 24.80 7.10 -0.69
N GLU A 4 25.86 7.87 -0.51
CA GLU A 4 25.82 9.34 -0.62
C GLU A 4 25.73 9.83 -2.06
N MET A 5 26.33 9.11 -3.01
CA MET A 5 26.25 9.48 -4.45
C MET A 5 24.85 9.23 -5.05
N LEU A 6 24.06 8.31 -4.50
CA LEU A 6 22.68 8.04 -4.97
C LEU A 6 21.69 9.14 -4.54
N THR A 7 21.95 9.81 -3.41
CA THR A 7 21.06 10.86 -2.89
C THR A 7 21.11 12.15 -3.72
N ASP A 8 22.23 12.45 -4.37
CA ASP A 8 22.41 13.67 -5.18
C ASP A 8 21.84 13.55 -6.62
N LEU A 9 21.51 12.33 -7.06
CA LEU A 9 20.98 12.06 -8.40
C LEU A 9 19.45 11.91 -8.44
N LEU A 10 18.77 11.92 -7.30
CA LEU A 10 17.31 11.92 -7.26
C LEU A 10 16.82 13.32 -7.74
N PRO A 11 15.88 13.38 -8.71
CA PRO A 11 15.25 14.65 -9.05
C PRO A 11 14.68 15.23 -7.76
N GLN A 12 14.85 16.55 -7.56
CA GLN A 12 14.32 17.25 -6.41
C GLN A 12 12.79 17.09 -6.39
N VAL A 13 12.31 16.06 -5.70
CA VAL A 13 10.93 16.01 -5.25
C VAL A 13 10.81 17.14 -4.24
N THR A 14 10.07 18.17 -4.57
CA THR A 14 9.87 19.32 -3.69
C THR A 14 9.33 18.79 -2.37
N ARG A 15 10.05 19.02 -1.28
CA ARG A 15 9.64 18.64 0.06
C ARG A 15 8.29 19.27 0.34
N GLY A 16 7.23 18.46 0.37
CA GLY A 16 5.93 18.90 0.85
C GLY A 16 4.75 18.79 -0.12
N ASP A 17 4.96 18.48 -1.41
CA ASP A 17 3.84 18.33 -2.33
C ASP A 17 3.05 17.06 -1.97
N ALA A 18 1.81 17.28 -1.54
CA ALA A 18 0.89 16.18 -1.24
C ALA A 18 0.35 15.51 -2.52
N GLU A 19 0.64 16.09 -3.67
CA GLU A 19 0.22 15.66 -5.00
C GLU A 19 1.43 15.57 -5.93
N THR A 20 1.54 14.47 -6.67
CA THR A 20 2.64 14.25 -7.61
C THR A 20 2.10 13.63 -8.89
N ALA A 21 2.33 14.28 -10.03
CA ALA A 21 2.04 13.70 -11.33
C ALA A 21 2.96 12.50 -11.60
N VAL A 22 2.36 11.33 -11.77
CA VAL A 22 3.04 10.08 -12.13
C VAL A 22 3.11 9.95 -13.65
N ALA A 23 2.00 10.23 -14.34
CA ALA A 23 1.87 10.38 -15.77
C ALA A 23 0.85 11.50 -16.04
N HIS A 24 0.60 11.85 -17.30
CA HIS A 24 -0.39 12.88 -17.62
C HIS A 24 -1.79 12.54 -17.06
N ASP A 25 -2.15 11.27 -17.18
CA ASP A 25 -3.42 10.70 -16.74
C ASP A 25 -3.35 10.01 -15.35
N VAL A 26 -2.24 10.09 -14.63
CA VAL A 26 -2.07 9.46 -13.30
C VAL A 26 -1.56 10.47 -12.28
N LEU A 27 -2.39 10.77 -11.29
CA LEU A 27 -2.06 11.63 -10.15
C LEU A 27 -1.93 10.81 -8.88
N CYS A 28 -0.79 10.89 -8.19
CA CYS A 28 -0.58 10.33 -6.86
C CYS A 28 -0.93 11.40 -5.83
N LEU A 29 -1.88 11.09 -4.95
CA LEU A 29 -2.31 11.94 -3.85
C LEU A 29 -1.94 11.28 -2.52
N ARG A 30 -1.15 11.96 -1.71
CA ARG A 30 -0.81 11.49 -0.37
C ARG A 30 -1.93 11.80 0.64
N THR A 31 -2.40 10.77 1.33
CA THR A 31 -3.39 10.83 2.40
C THR A 31 -2.74 10.44 3.74
N GLY A 32 -2.03 11.40 4.35
CA GLY A 32 -1.27 11.15 5.57
C GLY A 32 -0.01 10.33 5.34
N ILE A 33 -0.07 9.04 5.62
CA ILE A 33 1.06 8.10 5.51
C ILE A 33 1.01 7.21 4.26
N VAL A 34 -0.07 7.26 3.48
CA VAL A 34 -0.36 6.36 2.37
C VAL A 34 -0.81 7.15 1.15
N ASN A 35 -0.61 6.60 -0.02
CA ASN A 35 -0.98 7.18 -1.30
C ASN A 35 -2.28 6.56 -1.84
N VAL A 36 -3.05 7.38 -2.55
CA VAL A 36 -4.11 6.94 -3.48
C VAL A 36 -3.77 7.47 -4.86
N LEU A 37 -4.26 6.81 -5.91
CA LEU A 37 -3.99 7.29 -7.27
C LEU A 37 -5.31 7.53 -8.00
N LEU A 38 -5.37 8.70 -8.67
CA LEU A 38 -6.46 9.06 -9.56
C LEU A 38 -5.98 8.78 -10.99
N VAL A 39 -6.61 7.83 -11.67
CA VAL A 39 -6.23 7.37 -13.01
C VAL A 39 -7.31 7.75 -14.00
N GLY A 40 -6.99 8.66 -14.89
CA GLY A 40 -7.86 9.21 -15.93
C GLY A 40 -7.32 10.54 -16.45
N GLU A 41 -7.63 10.88 -17.70
CA GLU A 41 -7.26 12.17 -18.30
C GLU A 41 -7.84 13.34 -17.50
N PRO A 42 -7.13 14.43 -17.31
CA PRO A 42 -7.70 15.64 -16.71
C PRO A 42 -8.96 16.07 -17.45
N GLY A 43 -10.06 16.26 -16.74
CA GLY A 43 -11.37 16.57 -17.31
C GLY A 43 -12.14 15.36 -17.84
N ALA A 44 -11.70 14.12 -17.52
CA ALA A 44 -12.41 12.90 -17.89
C ALA A 44 -13.88 12.95 -17.44
N GLY A 45 -14.76 12.42 -18.28
CA GLY A 45 -16.20 12.38 -18.07
C GLY A 45 -16.63 11.36 -17.03
N ASP A 46 -17.95 11.32 -16.78
CA ASP A 46 -18.55 10.38 -15.80
C ASP A 46 -18.21 8.93 -16.17
N ARG A 47 -17.59 8.20 -15.24
CA ARG A 47 -17.11 6.81 -15.40
C ARG A 47 -15.91 6.60 -16.35
N GLU A 48 -15.15 7.65 -16.63
CA GLU A 48 -13.97 7.57 -17.49
C GLU A 48 -12.65 7.64 -16.70
N TRP A 49 -12.70 7.59 -15.38
CA TRP A 49 -11.55 7.55 -14.48
C TRP A 49 -11.75 6.52 -13.36
N VAL A 50 -10.69 6.17 -12.67
CA VAL A 50 -10.66 5.16 -11.60
C VAL A 50 -9.87 5.69 -10.41
N LEU A 51 -10.33 5.39 -9.20
CA LEU A 51 -9.54 5.56 -7.99
C LEU A 51 -8.83 4.24 -7.65
N VAL A 52 -7.52 4.29 -7.41
CA VAL A 52 -6.73 3.17 -6.90
C VAL A 52 -6.46 3.40 -5.42
N ASP A 53 -6.92 2.48 -4.59
CA ASP A 53 -6.96 2.56 -3.12
C ASP A 53 -7.81 3.72 -2.59
N ALA A 54 -8.04 3.75 -1.28
CA ALA A 54 -8.96 4.71 -0.66
C ALA A 54 -8.36 5.44 0.56
N GLY A 55 -7.05 5.36 0.73
CA GLY A 55 -6.33 6.11 1.75
C GLY A 55 -6.69 5.76 3.19
N ILE A 56 -6.14 6.54 4.11
CA ILE A 56 -6.40 6.38 5.54
C ILE A 56 -7.67 7.15 5.95
N TYR A 57 -8.33 6.67 7.00
CA TYR A 57 -9.53 7.29 7.57
C TYR A 57 -9.37 8.80 7.83
N GLY A 58 -10.42 9.57 7.47
CA GLY A 58 -10.48 11.02 7.66
C GLY A 58 -10.02 11.85 6.46
N PHE A 59 -9.59 11.22 5.36
CA PHE A 59 -9.17 11.92 4.15
C PHE A 59 -10.21 11.93 3.01
N THR A 60 -11.43 11.47 3.27
CA THR A 60 -12.53 11.43 2.27
C THR A 60 -12.73 12.75 1.56
N HIS A 61 -12.84 13.85 2.32
CA HIS A 61 -13.05 15.20 1.74
C HIS A 61 -11.87 15.63 0.86
N ARG A 62 -10.64 15.29 1.24
CA ARG A 62 -9.47 15.61 0.44
C ARG A 62 -9.47 14.84 -0.87
N ILE A 63 -9.73 13.53 -0.83
CA ILE A 63 -9.80 12.71 -2.04
C ILE A 63 -10.92 13.20 -2.97
N MET A 64 -12.09 13.51 -2.44
CA MET A 64 -13.21 14.05 -3.21
C MET A 64 -12.90 15.43 -3.81
N HIS A 65 -12.22 16.29 -3.07
CA HIS A 65 -11.81 17.62 -3.55
C HIS A 65 -10.83 17.49 -4.72
N GLU A 66 -9.78 16.67 -4.61
CA GLU A 66 -8.82 16.45 -5.69
C GLU A 66 -9.46 15.80 -6.93
N ALA A 67 -10.40 14.87 -6.71
CA ALA A 67 -11.17 14.29 -7.79
C ALA A 67 -12.02 15.35 -8.52
N GLN A 68 -12.65 16.25 -7.76
CA GLN A 68 -13.45 17.34 -8.31
C GLN A 68 -12.59 18.37 -9.07
N GLU A 69 -11.44 18.75 -8.53
CA GLU A 69 -10.49 19.65 -9.21
C GLU A 69 -10.01 19.05 -10.54
N ARG A 70 -9.77 17.73 -10.56
CA ARG A 70 -9.23 17.06 -11.73
C ARG A 70 -10.29 16.66 -12.78
N PHE A 71 -11.48 16.22 -12.33
CA PHE A 71 -12.50 15.61 -13.19
C PHE A 71 -13.88 16.32 -13.13
N GLY A 72 -13.97 17.44 -12.38
CA GLY A 72 -15.26 18.11 -12.17
C GLY A 72 -16.22 17.21 -11.36
N ASP A 73 -17.51 17.27 -11.68
CA ASP A 73 -18.54 16.48 -10.99
C ASP A 73 -18.62 15.02 -11.47
N SER A 74 -17.65 14.57 -12.27
CA SER A 74 -17.60 13.22 -12.81
C SER A 74 -17.29 12.19 -11.73
N ARG A 75 -17.99 11.05 -11.74
CA ARG A 75 -17.74 9.93 -10.84
C ARG A 75 -16.75 8.94 -11.45
N PRO A 76 -15.96 8.21 -10.65
CA PRO A 76 -15.12 7.14 -11.18
C PRO A 76 -15.98 5.99 -11.76
N ALA A 77 -15.38 5.17 -12.63
CA ALA A 77 -15.99 3.91 -13.06
C ALA A 77 -16.10 2.93 -11.88
N CYS A 78 -15.06 2.89 -11.06
CA CYS A 78 -14.94 2.02 -9.89
C CYS A 78 -13.82 2.52 -8.96
N ILE A 79 -13.68 1.85 -7.82
CA ILE A 79 -12.49 1.89 -6.98
C ILE A 79 -11.79 0.53 -7.13
N VAL A 80 -10.50 0.50 -7.45
CA VAL A 80 -9.71 -0.74 -7.48
C VAL A 80 -8.72 -0.73 -6.32
N MET A 81 -8.57 -1.88 -5.66
CA MET A 81 -7.74 -2.02 -4.48
C MET A 81 -6.47 -2.78 -4.82
N THR A 82 -5.33 -2.28 -4.35
CA THR A 82 -4.10 -3.07 -4.32
C THR A 82 -4.22 -4.18 -3.28
N HIS A 83 -4.74 -3.84 -2.10
CA HIS A 83 -5.03 -4.76 -1.00
C HIS A 83 -5.93 -4.08 0.05
N GLY A 84 -6.30 -4.80 1.11
CA GLY A 84 -7.30 -4.34 2.08
C GLY A 84 -6.77 -3.92 3.45
N HIS A 85 -5.52 -3.51 3.63
CA HIS A 85 -5.06 -2.98 4.90
C HIS A 85 -5.73 -1.64 5.24
N PHE A 86 -5.79 -1.33 6.54
CA PHE A 86 -6.60 -0.24 7.11
C PHE A 86 -6.33 1.14 6.52
N ASP A 87 -5.10 1.40 6.10
CA ASP A 87 -4.67 2.66 5.52
C ASP A 87 -4.94 2.76 4.01
N HIS A 88 -5.25 1.64 3.35
CA HIS A 88 -5.72 1.60 1.97
C HIS A 88 -7.26 1.60 1.85
N VAL A 89 -7.98 1.18 2.91
CA VAL A 89 -9.45 1.11 2.90
C VAL A 89 -10.12 2.17 3.77
N GLY A 90 -9.35 3.09 4.35
CA GLY A 90 -9.85 4.00 5.40
C GLY A 90 -11.03 4.87 4.98
N CYS A 91 -11.08 5.34 3.74
CA CYS A 91 -12.19 6.14 3.20
C CYS A 91 -13.07 5.33 2.22
N LEU A 92 -12.85 4.03 2.05
CA LEU A 92 -13.46 3.21 1.00
C LEU A 92 -14.99 3.18 1.08
N ARG A 93 -15.56 3.08 2.29
CA ARG A 93 -17.01 3.09 2.51
C ARG A 93 -17.61 4.40 2.03
N GLU A 94 -17.10 5.51 2.58
CA GLU A 94 -17.63 6.85 2.31
C GLU A 94 -17.52 7.19 0.82
N LEU A 95 -16.39 6.90 0.18
CA LEU A 95 -16.16 7.16 -1.24
C LEU A 95 -17.04 6.29 -2.14
N SER A 96 -17.11 4.98 -1.87
CA SER A 96 -17.92 4.06 -2.70
C SER A 96 -19.41 4.35 -2.58
N GLU A 97 -19.89 4.80 -1.42
CA GLU A 97 -21.28 5.22 -1.20
C GLU A 97 -21.59 6.56 -1.86
N ALA A 98 -20.71 7.56 -1.69
CA ALA A 98 -20.91 8.90 -2.27
C ALA A 98 -20.95 8.84 -3.81
N TRP A 99 -20.10 8.05 -4.43
CA TRP A 99 -20.05 7.91 -5.89
C TRP A 99 -20.99 6.81 -6.44
N GLY A 100 -21.49 5.92 -5.59
CA GLY A 100 -22.34 4.81 -6.02
C GLY A 100 -21.63 3.83 -6.96
N VAL A 101 -20.37 3.49 -6.67
CA VAL A 101 -19.48 2.69 -7.56
C VAL A 101 -19.11 1.35 -6.95
N PRO A 102 -18.81 0.33 -7.79
CA PRO A 102 -18.26 -0.94 -7.32
C PRO A 102 -16.81 -0.80 -6.88
N ILE A 103 -16.40 -1.74 -6.03
CA ILE A 103 -15.02 -1.91 -5.55
C ILE A 103 -14.48 -3.20 -6.15
N TYR A 104 -13.28 -3.18 -6.71
CA TYR A 104 -12.63 -4.39 -7.22
C TYR A 104 -11.36 -4.69 -6.43
N ALA A 105 -11.18 -5.95 -6.05
CA ALA A 105 -10.02 -6.46 -5.35
C ALA A 105 -9.68 -7.88 -5.82
N HIS A 106 -8.48 -8.34 -5.54
CA HIS A 106 -8.13 -9.74 -5.80
C HIS A 106 -9.01 -10.69 -4.99
N ARG A 107 -9.33 -11.88 -5.53
CA ARG A 107 -10.21 -12.87 -4.87
C ARG A 107 -9.79 -13.21 -3.44
N LEU A 108 -8.49 -13.25 -3.15
CA LEU A 108 -7.96 -13.54 -1.81
C LEU A 108 -8.10 -12.35 -0.83
N GLU A 109 -8.45 -11.15 -1.31
CA GLU A 109 -8.77 -9.99 -0.46
C GLU A 109 -10.26 -9.94 -0.05
N LEU A 110 -11.13 -10.59 -0.82
CA LEU A 110 -12.57 -10.55 -0.56
C LEU A 110 -12.96 -10.95 0.87
N PRO A 111 -12.39 -12.00 1.49
CA PRO A 111 -12.74 -12.36 2.86
C PRO A 111 -12.49 -11.24 3.86
N TYR A 112 -11.46 -10.45 3.67
CA TYR A 112 -11.08 -9.34 4.55
C TYR A 112 -11.95 -8.10 4.32
N LEU A 113 -12.49 -7.95 3.11
CA LEU A 113 -13.31 -6.80 2.69
C LEU A 113 -14.82 -7.05 2.79
N THR A 114 -15.25 -8.30 3.07
CA THR A 114 -16.67 -8.70 3.18
C THR A 114 -17.03 -9.27 4.55
N GLY A 115 -16.31 -8.87 5.58
CA GLY A 115 -16.64 -9.21 6.97
C GLY A 115 -16.31 -10.64 7.42
N ARG A 116 -15.71 -11.47 6.54
CA ARG A 116 -15.54 -12.92 6.81
C ARG A 116 -14.26 -13.27 7.56
N SER A 117 -13.19 -12.50 7.39
CA SER A 117 -11.88 -12.77 8.02
C SER A 117 -11.15 -11.48 8.38
N ALA A 118 -10.36 -11.52 9.45
CA ALA A 118 -9.40 -10.47 9.76
C ALA A 118 -8.01 -10.87 9.25
N TYR A 119 -7.21 -9.85 8.89
CA TYR A 119 -5.80 -10.09 8.55
C TYR A 119 -5.01 -10.70 9.71
N PRO A 120 -3.96 -11.47 9.43
CA PRO A 120 -3.01 -11.90 10.43
C PRO A 120 -2.48 -10.72 11.27
N PRO A 121 -2.15 -10.92 12.55
CA PRO A 121 -1.64 -9.84 13.38
C PRO A 121 -0.27 -9.35 12.86
N PRO A 122 0.00 -8.04 12.91
CA PRO A 122 1.33 -7.53 12.57
C PRO A 122 2.40 -8.08 13.52
N ASP A 123 3.64 -8.01 13.09
CA ASP A 123 4.78 -8.36 13.93
C ASP A 123 5.52 -7.09 14.41
N PRO A 124 5.29 -6.62 15.63
CA PRO A 124 5.96 -5.42 16.16
C PRO A 124 7.44 -5.62 16.47
N THR A 125 7.96 -6.85 16.35
CA THR A 125 9.34 -7.20 16.69
C THR A 125 10.32 -6.89 15.57
N VAL A 126 9.83 -6.57 14.37
CA VAL A 126 10.62 -6.34 13.17
C VAL A 126 10.75 -4.86 12.82
N GLY A 127 11.77 -4.48 12.05
CA GLY A 127 11.96 -3.11 11.55
C GLY A 127 12.42 -2.08 12.56
N GLY A 128 12.22 -2.28 13.86
CA GLY A 128 12.78 -1.49 14.96
C GLY A 128 12.32 -0.05 15.07
N GLY A 129 11.34 0.39 14.30
CA GLY A 129 10.81 1.76 14.28
C GLY A 129 9.52 1.93 15.08
N LEU A 130 9.10 3.18 15.30
CA LEU A 130 7.87 3.49 16.05
C LEU A 130 6.62 2.98 15.34
N MET A 131 6.59 2.99 14.01
CA MET A 131 5.47 2.45 13.22
C MET A 131 5.31 0.94 13.46
N ALA A 132 6.40 0.18 13.45
CA ALA A 132 6.38 -1.23 13.78
C ALA A 132 5.94 -1.49 15.23
N LEU A 133 6.49 -0.76 16.19
CA LEU A 133 6.14 -0.91 17.62
C LEU A 133 4.65 -0.62 17.89
N SER A 134 4.05 0.33 17.19
CA SER A 134 2.62 0.67 17.34
C SER A 134 1.69 -0.21 16.50
N SER A 135 2.23 -1.07 15.62
CA SER A 135 1.44 -1.88 14.70
C SER A 135 0.37 -2.78 15.34
N PRO A 136 0.51 -3.31 16.58
CA PRO A 136 -0.57 -4.05 17.24
C PRO A 136 -1.85 -3.24 17.48
N LEU A 137 -1.77 -1.91 17.41
CA LEU A 137 -2.93 -1.00 17.57
C LEU A 137 -3.65 -0.72 16.24
N TYR A 138 -3.08 -1.11 15.11
CA TYR A 138 -3.66 -0.85 13.81
C TYR A 138 -4.82 -1.82 13.52
N PRO A 139 -5.92 -1.31 12.92
CA PRO A 139 -7.05 -2.14 12.55
C PRO A 139 -6.67 -3.25 11.57
N ARG A 140 -7.17 -4.45 11.79
CA ARG A 140 -6.92 -5.62 10.95
C ARG A 140 -8.19 -6.13 10.24
N GLY A 141 -9.28 -5.40 10.38
CA GLY A 141 -10.59 -5.88 10.00
C GLY A 141 -11.18 -6.87 11.02
N PRO A 142 -12.16 -7.72 10.63
CA PRO A 142 -12.68 -7.76 9.28
C PRO A 142 -13.35 -6.44 8.88
N PHE A 143 -13.11 -6.00 7.64
CA PHE A 143 -13.83 -4.88 7.05
C PHE A 143 -15.03 -5.44 6.26
N ASP A 144 -16.16 -4.74 6.26
CA ASP A 144 -17.34 -5.19 5.54
C ASP A 144 -17.89 -4.09 4.63
N TYR A 145 -17.64 -4.24 3.35
CA TYR A 145 -18.15 -3.35 2.29
C TYR A 145 -19.28 -4.02 1.49
N GLY A 146 -19.73 -5.20 1.95
CA GLY A 146 -20.88 -5.91 1.40
C GLY A 146 -20.72 -6.31 -0.05
N GLU A 147 -21.84 -6.29 -0.78
CA GLU A 147 -21.95 -6.71 -2.18
C GLU A 147 -21.31 -5.73 -3.18
N ARG A 148 -20.79 -4.58 -2.72
CA ARG A 148 -20.04 -3.66 -3.59
C ARG A 148 -18.69 -4.21 -3.99
N VAL A 149 -18.12 -5.14 -3.20
CA VAL A 149 -16.81 -5.75 -3.47
C VAL A 149 -16.96 -6.88 -4.49
N ARG A 150 -16.20 -6.79 -5.55
CA ARG A 150 -16.15 -7.75 -6.66
C ARG A 150 -14.73 -8.23 -6.90
N PRO A 151 -14.53 -9.46 -7.40
CA PRO A 151 -13.19 -9.88 -7.80
C PRO A 151 -12.72 -9.11 -9.04
N LEU A 152 -11.40 -8.85 -9.11
CA LEU A 152 -10.76 -8.43 -10.35
C LEU A 152 -10.96 -9.52 -11.43
N PRO A 153 -11.11 -9.14 -12.72
CA PRO A 153 -11.24 -10.08 -13.82
C PRO A 153 -10.07 -11.06 -13.92
N ASP A 154 -10.36 -12.33 -14.19
CA ASP A 154 -9.33 -13.38 -14.28
C ASP A 154 -8.41 -13.26 -15.50
N ASP A 155 -8.78 -12.45 -16.49
CA ASP A 155 -8.00 -12.19 -17.69
C ASP A 155 -6.86 -11.16 -17.50
N GLY A 156 -6.68 -10.66 -16.27
CA GLY A 156 -5.66 -9.66 -15.94
C GLY A 156 -6.04 -8.23 -16.26
N SER A 157 -7.21 -7.98 -16.86
CA SER A 157 -7.67 -6.61 -17.14
C SER A 157 -8.06 -5.86 -15.86
N VAL A 158 -7.94 -4.53 -15.89
CA VAL A 158 -8.35 -3.67 -14.76
C VAL A 158 -9.62 -2.91 -15.17
N PRO A 159 -10.73 -3.07 -14.44
CA PRO A 159 -11.98 -2.39 -14.76
C PRO A 159 -11.82 -0.87 -14.82
N GLY A 160 -12.23 -0.26 -15.94
CA GLY A 160 -12.15 1.18 -16.14
C GLY A 160 -10.75 1.73 -16.46
N MET A 161 -9.73 0.88 -16.58
CA MET A 161 -8.36 1.26 -16.90
C MET A 161 -7.85 0.53 -18.16
N PRO A 162 -8.27 0.95 -19.35
CA PRO A 162 -7.81 0.32 -20.60
C PRO A 162 -6.28 0.44 -20.75
N GLY A 163 -5.64 -0.63 -21.22
CA GLY A 163 -4.18 -0.71 -21.35
C GLY A 163 -3.44 -1.10 -20.06
N TRP A 164 -4.13 -1.17 -18.93
CA TRP A 164 -3.57 -1.64 -17.67
C TRP A 164 -3.84 -3.13 -17.43
N GLN A 165 -2.92 -3.77 -16.72
CA GLN A 165 -3.01 -5.13 -16.26
C GLN A 165 -2.77 -5.19 -14.76
N TRP A 166 -3.51 -6.02 -14.04
CA TRP A 166 -3.16 -6.34 -12.65
C TRP A 166 -2.22 -7.55 -12.62
N ILE A 167 -1.26 -7.48 -11.72
CA ILE A 167 -0.26 -8.53 -11.47
C ILE A 167 -0.42 -8.96 -10.03
N HIS A 168 -0.59 -10.27 -9.78
CA HIS A 168 -0.61 -10.80 -8.42
C HIS A 168 0.79 -10.71 -7.81
N THR A 169 0.93 -9.92 -6.76
CA THR A 169 2.19 -9.61 -6.06
C THR A 169 2.08 -9.94 -4.56
N PRO A 170 1.81 -11.22 -4.21
CA PRO A 170 1.61 -11.63 -2.83
C PRO A 170 2.88 -11.52 -2.00
N GLY A 171 2.70 -11.54 -0.67
CA GLY A 171 3.78 -11.52 0.31
C GLY A 171 3.50 -10.54 1.44
N HIS A 172 3.26 -9.28 1.12
CA HIS A 172 2.75 -8.30 2.07
C HIS A 172 1.39 -8.76 2.63
N CYS A 173 0.47 -9.12 1.74
CA CYS A 173 -0.73 -9.87 2.06
C CYS A 173 -1.06 -10.88 0.94
N PRO A 174 -2.00 -11.83 1.14
CA PRO A 174 -2.20 -12.95 0.21
C PRO A 174 -2.78 -12.52 -1.14
N GLY A 175 -3.64 -11.51 -1.17
CA GLY A 175 -4.29 -11.03 -2.38
C GLY A 175 -3.75 -9.70 -2.89
N HIS A 176 -2.56 -9.29 -2.46
CA HIS A 176 -1.96 -8.07 -2.94
C HIS A 176 -1.75 -8.09 -4.45
N VAL A 177 -2.08 -7.00 -5.14
CA VAL A 177 -1.84 -6.80 -6.58
C VAL A 177 -1.14 -5.48 -6.84
N SER A 178 -0.37 -5.44 -7.92
CA SER A 178 0.16 -4.23 -8.53
C SER A 178 -0.51 -4.02 -9.89
N PHE A 179 -0.56 -2.77 -10.38
CA PHE A 179 -1.14 -2.46 -11.69
C PHE A 179 -0.03 -1.96 -12.62
N TRP A 180 0.04 -2.53 -13.81
CA TRP A 180 1.07 -2.31 -14.80
C TRP A 180 0.50 -1.79 -16.10
N ARG A 181 1.10 -0.74 -16.66
CA ARG A 181 0.81 -0.22 -18.00
C ARG A 181 2.08 -0.32 -18.86
N PRO A 182 2.13 -1.29 -19.78
CA PRO A 182 3.34 -1.55 -20.59
C PRO A 182 3.67 -0.44 -21.58
N ASP A 183 2.67 0.30 -22.07
CA ASP A 183 2.84 1.28 -23.14
C ASP A 183 3.83 2.40 -22.78
N ASP A 184 3.85 2.84 -21.53
CA ASP A 184 4.73 3.90 -21.02
C ASP A 184 5.51 3.53 -19.76
N GLY A 185 5.43 2.27 -19.35
CA GLY A 185 6.18 1.75 -18.20
C GLY A 185 5.72 2.29 -16.85
N VAL A 186 4.45 2.62 -16.69
CA VAL A 186 3.88 3.06 -15.41
C VAL A 186 3.51 1.87 -14.56
N LEU A 187 4.05 1.81 -13.34
CA LEU A 187 3.77 0.79 -12.34
C LEU A 187 3.15 1.42 -11.09
N ILE A 188 1.91 1.03 -10.77
CA ILE A 188 1.28 1.27 -9.47
C ILE A 188 1.52 0.04 -8.62
N VAL A 189 2.34 0.18 -7.60
CA VAL A 189 2.96 -0.94 -6.88
C VAL A 189 2.08 -1.47 -5.75
N GLY A 190 1.32 -0.60 -5.06
CA GLY A 190 0.83 -0.90 -3.72
C GLY A 190 2.00 -1.05 -2.75
N ASP A 191 1.96 -2.09 -1.93
CA ASP A 191 2.94 -2.35 -0.86
C ASP A 191 3.85 -3.56 -1.14
N ALA A 192 3.97 -3.99 -2.42
CA ALA A 192 4.94 -5.04 -2.78
C ALA A 192 6.39 -4.58 -2.55
N PHE A 193 6.67 -3.30 -2.73
CA PHE A 193 7.80 -2.53 -2.22
C PHE A 193 7.36 -1.09 -2.02
N VAL A 194 8.13 -0.31 -1.27
CA VAL A 194 7.78 1.08 -0.96
C VAL A 194 8.94 2.03 -1.27
N THR A 195 8.66 3.32 -1.42
CA THR A 195 9.65 4.35 -1.74
C THR A 195 10.00 5.24 -0.55
N THR A 196 9.72 4.76 0.65
CA THR A 196 10.18 5.31 1.94
C THR A 196 10.32 4.20 2.97
N LYS A 197 11.15 4.38 3.97
CA LYS A 197 11.29 3.39 5.06
C LYS A 197 10.08 3.46 6.01
N GLN A 198 9.10 2.61 5.78
CA GLN A 198 7.80 2.66 6.46
C GLN A 198 7.86 2.33 7.96
N GLU A 199 8.89 1.66 8.45
CA GLU A 199 9.11 1.42 9.88
C GLU A 199 9.49 2.68 10.66
N SER A 200 10.10 3.66 9.97
CA SER A 200 10.59 4.91 10.55
C SER A 200 9.58 6.02 10.46
N LEU A 201 9.00 6.44 11.60
CA LEU A 201 8.09 7.57 11.64
C LEU A 201 8.71 8.84 11.02
N LEU A 202 10.01 9.09 11.26
CA LEU A 202 10.69 10.26 10.71
C LEU A 202 10.78 10.19 9.17
N ALA A 203 11.16 9.04 8.60
CA ALA A 203 11.22 8.86 7.15
C ALA A 203 9.85 9.04 6.50
N VAL A 204 8.79 8.52 7.14
CA VAL A 204 7.40 8.67 6.71
C VAL A 204 6.95 10.13 6.74
N LEU A 205 7.26 10.88 7.80
CA LEU A 205 6.88 12.29 7.90
C LEU A 205 7.65 13.16 6.91
N GLU A 206 8.94 12.90 6.72
CA GLU A 206 9.82 13.63 5.79
C GLU A 206 9.62 13.19 4.34
N GLN A 207 8.91 12.09 4.08
CA GLN A 207 8.78 11.47 2.75
C GLN A 207 10.15 11.27 2.09
N ARG A 208 11.09 10.70 2.86
CA ARG A 208 12.45 10.48 2.39
C ARG A 208 12.45 9.43 1.27
N PRO A 209 12.88 9.79 0.05
CA PRO A 209 12.89 8.86 -1.07
C PRO A 209 13.93 7.75 -0.85
N GLU A 210 13.48 6.49 -0.83
CA GLU A 210 14.33 5.31 -0.67
C GLU A 210 13.58 4.09 -1.18
N ILE A 211 14.17 3.29 -2.08
CA ILE A 211 13.60 1.99 -2.45
C ILE A 211 13.80 1.04 -1.26
N HIS A 212 12.70 0.55 -0.72
CA HIS A 212 12.66 -0.31 0.45
C HIS A 212 11.73 -1.51 0.19
N GLY A 213 11.98 -2.63 0.87
CA GLY A 213 11.07 -3.78 0.83
C GLY A 213 9.66 -3.43 1.31
N PRO A 214 8.73 -4.37 1.25
CA PRO A 214 7.37 -4.17 1.78
C PRO A 214 7.41 -3.84 3.27
N PRO A 215 6.39 -3.12 3.81
CA PRO A 215 6.32 -2.79 5.24
C PRO A 215 6.49 -4.05 6.10
N MET A 216 7.60 -4.12 6.86
CA MET A 216 8.06 -5.36 7.50
C MET A 216 7.04 -5.92 8.49
N TYR A 217 6.39 -5.04 9.27
CA TYR A 217 5.50 -5.46 10.35
C TYR A 217 4.16 -6.06 9.86
N TYR A 218 3.81 -5.86 8.58
CA TYR A 218 2.62 -6.44 7.94
C TYR A 218 2.94 -7.52 6.91
N THR A 219 4.20 -7.70 6.52
CA THR A 219 4.58 -8.69 5.51
C THR A 219 4.46 -10.10 6.06
N GLN A 220 3.62 -10.93 5.43
CA GLN A 220 3.15 -12.20 5.94
C GLN A 220 3.85 -13.42 5.32
N ASP A 221 4.47 -13.25 4.15
CA ASP A 221 5.20 -14.28 3.41
C ASP A 221 6.39 -13.65 2.67
N TRP A 222 7.59 -13.82 3.23
CA TRP A 222 8.81 -13.22 2.69
C TRP A 222 9.28 -13.86 1.39
N ASP A 223 9.04 -15.16 1.21
CA ASP A 223 9.36 -15.85 -0.04
C ASP A 223 8.46 -15.38 -1.19
N ALA A 224 7.17 -15.20 -0.93
CA ALA A 224 6.25 -14.64 -1.90
C ALA A 224 6.60 -13.17 -2.20
N ALA A 225 6.91 -12.35 -1.19
CA ALA A 225 7.32 -10.97 -1.36
C ALA A 225 8.58 -10.84 -2.23
N ARG A 226 9.58 -11.70 -2.01
CA ARG A 226 10.78 -11.74 -2.84
C ARG A 226 10.46 -12.02 -4.31
N ARG A 227 9.62 -13.03 -4.59
CA ARG A 227 9.20 -13.35 -5.97
C ARG A 227 8.42 -12.21 -6.60
N SER A 228 7.57 -11.53 -5.82
CA SER A 228 6.80 -10.38 -6.28
C SER A 228 7.69 -9.21 -6.66
N VAL A 229 8.67 -8.85 -5.82
CA VAL A 229 9.63 -7.79 -6.11
C VAL A 229 10.47 -8.14 -7.34
N GLN A 230 10.92 -9.40 -7.47
CA GLN A 230 11.65 -9.86 -8.66
C GLN A 230 10.81 -9.70 -9.93
N ALA A 231 9.55 -10.16 -9.90
CA ALA A 231 8.65 -10.03 -11.05
C ALA A 231 8.41 -8.57 -11.45
N LEU A 232 8.29 -7.67 -10.47
CA LEU A 232 8.13 -6.24 -10.74
C LEU A 232 9.41 -5.58 -11.27
N ALA A 233 10.59 -6.02 -10.80
CA ALA A 233 11.88 -5.55 -11.33
C ALA A 233 12.09 -5.99 -12.78
N ASP A 234 11.69 -7.21 -13.13
CA ASP A 234 11.80 -7.75 -14.50
C ASP A 234 10.96 -6.96 -15.53
N LEU A 235 9.93 -6.22 -15.09
CA LEU A 235 9.16 -5.30 -15.96
C LEU A 235 9.96 -4.07 -16.38
N GLN A 236 11.05 -3.73 -15.70
CA GLN A 236 11.86 -2.54 -15.95
C GLN A 236 11.03 -1.24 -16.03
N PRO A 237 10.23 -0.89 -15.00
CA PRO A 237 9.31 0.23 -15.07
C PRO A 237 10.04 1.57 -15.26
N GLU A 238 9.40 2.51 -15.98
CA GLU A 238 9.90 3.89 -16.12
C GLU A 238 9.55 4.73 -14.91
N VAL A 239 8.41 4.46 -14.27
CA VAL A 239 7.97 5.12 -13.05
C VAL A 239 7.24 4.13 -12.15
N ALA A 240 7.50 4.22 -10.85
CA ALA A 240 6.84 3.44 -9.81
C ALA A 240 6.15 4.37 -8.81
N ALA A 241 4.85 4.20 -8.64
CA ALA A 241 4.04 4.82 -7.61
C ALA A 241 3.62 3.76 -6.59
N THR A 242 4.13 3.88 -5.37
CA THR A 242 3.95 2.91 -4.29
C THR A 242 2.86 3.34 -3.31
N GLY A 243 2.37 2.43 -2.48
CA GLY A 243 1.43 2.77 -1.40
C GLY A 243 2.02 3.76 -0.40
N HIS A 244 3.34 3.74 -0.18
CA HIS A 244 4.01 4.62 0.76
C HIS A 244 5.27 5.24 0.15
N GLY A 245 5.43 6.55 0.36
CA GLY A 245 6.54 7.34 -0.15
C GLY A 245 6.24 8.00 -1.50
N PRO A 246 7.14 8.87 -1.99
CA PRO A 246 6.93 9.58 -3.24
C PRO A 246 7.11 8.67 -4.47
N PRO A 247 6.41 8.90 -5.58
CA PRO A 247 6.69 8.22 -6.83
C PRO A 247 8.13 8.45 -7.28
N LEU A 248 8.79 7.37 -7.72
CA LEU A 248 10.17 7.41 -8.25
C LEU A 248 10.20 7.01 -9.71
N ARG A 249 11.20 7.49 -10.47
CA ARG A 249 11.28 7.27 -11.91
C ARG A 249 12.70 7.14 -12.44
N GLY A 250 12.81 6.60 -13.66
CA GLY A 250 14.02 6.57 -14.44
C GLY A 250 15.08 5.59 -13.92
N ALA A 251 16.31 5.78 -14.39
CA ALA A 251 17.41 4.83 -14.19
C ALA A 251 17.76 4.62 -12.69
N VAL A 252 17.66 5.65 -11.84
CA VAL A 252 17.96 5.54 -10.41
C VAL A 252 16.93 4.68 -9.70
N MET A 253 15.65 4.84 -10.03
CA MET A 253 14.58 3.99 -9.49
C MET A 253 14.77 2.54 -9.94
N ARG A 254 15.00 2.28 -11.23
CA ARG A 254 15.27 0.92 -11.73
C ARG A 254 16.47 0.28 -11.05
N ALA A 255 17.59 1.00 -10.96
CA ALA A 255 18.79 0.49 -10.29
C ALA A 255 18.55 0.15 -8.81
N GLY A 256 17.76 0.96 -8.11
CA GLY A 256 17.34 0.69 -6.72
C GLY A 256 16.44 -0.54 -6.62
N LEU A 257 15.49 -0.71 -7.55
CA LEU A 257 14.60 -1.86 -7.59
C LEU A 257 15.35 -3.16 -7.98
N ASP A 258 16.26 -3.10 -8.95
CA ASP A 258 17.14 -4.22 -9.32
C ASP A 258 18.03 -4.64 -8.14
N LEU A 259 18.56 -3.66 -7.39
CA LEU A 259 19.34 -3.93 -6.18
C LEU A 259 18.48 -4.61 -5.11
N LEU A 260 17.27 -4.10 -4.85
CA LEU A 260 16.34 -4.70 -3.91
C LEU A 260 15.97 -6.13 -4.33
N ALA A 261 15.66 -6.36 -5.60
CA ALA A 261 15.29 -7.67 -6.12
C ALA A 261 16.44 -8.69 -5.98
N ARG A 262 17.68 -8.28 -6.31
CA ARG A 262 18.87 -9.13 -6.23
C ARG A 262 19.25 -9.48 -4.79
N ASP A 263 19.24 -8.50 -3.90
CA ASP A 263 19.75 -8.60 -2.53
C ASP A 263 18.61 -8.61 -1.48
N PHE A 264 17.41 -9.08 -1.86
CA PHE A 264 16.17 -8.98 -1.10
C PHE A 264 16.28 -9.51 0.33
N GLU A 265 16.91 -10.66 0.52
CA GLU A 265 17.13 -11.28 1.83
C GLU A 265 17.89 -10.36 2.80
N THR A 266 18.86 -9.61 2.29
CA THR A 266 19.69 -8.73 3.11
C THR A 266 19.04 -7.37 3.34
N LEU A 267 18.32 -6.85 2.34
CA LEU A 267 17.79 -5.48 2.34
C LEU A 267 16.37 -5.40 2.92
N ALA A 268 15.54 -6.42 2.70
CA ALA A 268 14.13 -6.38 3.07
C ALA A 268 13.78 -7.32 4.23
N VAL A 269 14.34 -8.54 4.27
CA VAL A 269 13.92 -9.55 5.25
C VAL A 269 14.50 -9.23 6.64
N PRO A 270 13.68 -9.14 7.69
CA PRO A 270 14.18 -8.96 9.05
C PRO A 270 15.02 -10.18 9.50
N ARG A 271 15.98 -9.96 10.40
CA ARG A 271 16.81 -11.04 10.92
C ARG A 271 16.03 -12.13 11.67
N ASP A 272 14.92 -11.77 12.30
CA ASP A 272 14.02 -12.67 13.02
C ASP A 272 12.62 -12.05 13.06
N GLY A 273 11.59 -12.87 13.19
CA GLY A 273 10.21 -12.47 13.23
C GLY A 273 9.28 -13.67 13.04
N ARG A 274 7.99 -13.53 13.42
CA ARG A 274 7.03 -14.62 13.28
C ARG A 274 6.89 -15.08 11.83
N TYR A 275 6.82 -14.14 10.89
CA TYR A 275 6.63 -14.42 9.47
C TYR A 275 7.94 -14.73 8.73
N VAL A 276 9.10 -14.45 9.34
CA VAL A 276 10.40 -14.92 8.87
C VAL A 276 10.57 -16.41 9.15
N ARG A 277 10.04 -16.90 10.29
CA ARG A 277 10.14 -18.31 10.68
C ARG A 277 9.19 -19.21 9.89
N ALA A 278 8.00 -18.70 9.57
CA ALA A 278 7.01 -19.38 8.73
C ALA A 278 5.98 -18.36 8.23
N PRO A 279 5.48 -18.48 7.00
CA PRO A 279 4.46 -17.59 6.48
C PRO A 279 3.11 -17.79 7.19
N ALA A 280 2.25 -16.78 7.14
CA ALA A 280 0.83 -16.98 7.35
C ALA A 280 0.23 -17.73 6.15
N ILE A 281 -0.76 -18.57 6.39
CA ILE A 281 -1.49 -19.31 5.36
C ILE A 281 -2.88 -18.72 5.24
N ALA A 282 -3.28 -18.39 4.01
CA ALA A 282 -4.60 -17.89 3.69
C ALA A 282 -5.15 -18.58 2.43
N ASP A 283 -6.47 -18.66 2.33
CA ASP A 283 -7.21 -19.12 1.16
C ASP A 283 -8.39 -18.18 0.85
N GLU A 284 -9.29 -18.58 -0.04
CA GLU A 284 -10.49 -17.80 -0.41
C GLU A 284 -11.51 -17.65 0.74
N ARG A 285 -11.30 -18.27 1.89
CA ARG A 285 -12.09 -18.08 3.12
C ARG A 285 -11.43 -17.09 4.08
N GLY A 286 -10.18 -16.68 3.80
CA GLY A 286 -9.38 -15.78 4.60
C GLY A 286 -8.20 -16.46 5.29
N THR A 287 -7.82 -15.95 6.45
CA THR A 287 -6.69 -16.46 7.24
C THR A 287 -6.97 -17.86 7.77
N VAL A 288 -6.14 -18.83 7.38
CA VAL A 288 -6.22 -20.24 7.79
C VAL A 288 -5.30 -20.52 8.96
N SER A 289 -4.06 -20.03 8.91
CA SER A 289 -3.04 -20.31 9.93
C SER A 289 -2.09 -19.13 10.09
N VAL A 290 -1.72 -18.86 11.33
CA VAL A 290 -0.77 -17.80 11.69
C VAL A 290 0.33 -18.40 12.57
N PRO A 291 1.61 -18.21 12.25
CA PRO A 291 2.70 -18.68 13.10
C PRO A 291 2.68 -18.01 14.48
N PRO A 292 3.17 -18.67 15.52
CA PRO A 292 3.19 -18.11 16.86
C PRO A 292 4.06 -16.84 16.93
N PRO A 293 3.75 -15.90 17.84
CA PRO A 293 4.58 -14.71 18.01
C PRO A 293 5.98 -15.08 18.52
N VAL A 294 6.97 -14.28 18.11
CA VAL A 294 8.33 -14.38 18.67
C VAL A 294 8.32 -13.73 20.05
N HIS A 295 8.62 -14.52 21.07
CA HIS A 295 8.71 -14.01 22.44
C HIS A 295 10.03 -13.27 22.64
N ASN A 296 10.03 -11.95 22.46
CA ASN A 296 11.18 -11.10 22.79
C ASN A 296 10.91 -10.43 24.15
N ARG A 297 11.61 -10.88 25.22
CA ARG A 297 11.45 -10.34 26.59
C ARG A 297 11.73 -8.84 26.68
N ALA A 298 12.51 -8.26 25.77
CA ALA A 298 12.79 -6.82 25.72
C ALA A 298 11.58 -5.96 25.34
N LEU A 299 10.59 -6.51 24.61
CA LEU A 299 9.39 -5.78 24.20
C LEU A 299 8.33 -5.63 25.28
N LEU A 300 8.35 -6.47 26.31
CA LEU A 300 7.44 -6.34 27.46
C LEU A 300 7.66 -5.04 28.26
N ILE A 301 8.87 -4.46 28.18
CA ILE A 301 9.23 -3.22 28.89
C ILE A 301 8.86 -1.97 28.08
N GLY A 302 8.87 -2.05 26.73
CA GLY A 302 8.51 -0.93 25.84
C GLY A 302 7.00 -0.75 25.63
N GLY A 303 6.22 -1.81 25.79
CA GLY A 303 4.77 -1.80 25.53
C GLY A 303 3.94 -0.90 26.45
N VAL A 304 4.43 -0.61 27.67
CA VAL A 304 3.73 0.25 28.64
C VAL A 304 3.78 1.73 28.21
N ALA A 305 4.82 2.18 27.53
CA ALA A 305 4.95 3.57 27.09
C ALA A 305 4.09 3.86 25.82
N ALA A 306 3.93 2.88 24.93
CA ALA A 306 3.11 3.01 23.72
C ALA A 306 1.59 3.02 24.03
N LEU A 307 1.16 2.31 25.10
CA LEU A 307 -0.23 2.34 25.55
C LEU A 307 -0.71 3.74 25.94
N ALA A 308 0.16 4.59 26.47
CA ALA A 308 -0.21 5.95 26.88
C ALA A 308 -0.51 6.87 25.68
N LEU A 309 0.20 6.70 24.54
CA LEU A 309 -0.05 7.47 23.31
C LEU A 309 -1.30 6.98 22.56
N GLY A 310 -1.54 5.66 22.50
CA GLY A 310 -2.68 5.06 21.81
C GLY A 310 -4.03 5.40 22.46
N ILE A 311 -4.07 5.56 23.80
CA ILE A 311 -5.29 5.97 24.52
C ILE A 311 -5.72 7.39 24.16
N ILE A 312 -4.77 8.28 23.85
CA ILE A 312 -5.07 9.68 23.49
C ILE A 312 -5.71 9.76 22.09
N VAL A 313 -5.24 8.93 21.15
CA VAL A 313 -5.80 8.88 19.78
C VAL A 313 -7.16 8.17 19.79
N GLY A 314 -7.29 7.05 20.48
CA GLY A 314 -8.54 6.27 20.56
C GLY A 314 -9.66 6.98 21.33
N ALA A 315 -9.34 7.82 22.34
CA ALA A 315 -10.32 8.60 23.08
C ALA A 315 -10.88 9.78 22.27
N ARG A 316 -10.10 10.34 21.33
CA ARG A 316 -10.60 11.36 20.39
C ARG A 316 -11.52 10.80 19.31
N MET A 317 -11.32 9.54 18.89
CA MET A 317 -12.15 8.88 17.87
C MET A 317 -13.53 8.44 18.39
N ARG A 318 -13.72 8.30 19.73
CA ARG A 318 -15.01 7.92 20.34
C ARG A 318 -15.90 9.11 20.74
N ARG A 319 -15.45 10.35 20.56
CA ARG A 319 -16.16 11.57 20.95
C ARG A 319 -16.64 12.44 19.78
N ARG A 320 -16.63 11.89 18.57
CA ARG A 320 -17.25 12.57 17.41
C ARG A 320 -18.15 11.63 16.65
#